data_0107312c7332a6ef196a83dd052f38d6
#
_entry.id   0107312c7332a6ef196a83dd052f38d6
#
_cell.length_a   1.000
_cell.length_b   1.000
_cell.length_c   1.000
_cell.angle_alpha   90.00
_cell.angle_beta   90.00
_cell.angle_gamma   90.00
#
_symmetry.space_group_name_H-M   'P 1'
#
loop_
_entity.id
_entity.type
_entity.pdbx_description
1 polymer ?
#
loop_
_entity_poly.entity_id
_entity_poly.type
_entity_poly.pdbx_seq_one_letter_code
_entity_poly.pdbx_strand_id
1 'polypeptide(L)'
;MGANIGTTVTSLLIALNFSSVAAAAVLVGVILMLASKKTVVKNLGAIFTGFGLLFLGIDMMSDSMAPLRDSAGFMNFIVAVSDSPLRPLFGILLGIVMTAVLQSSSASVGVLQTLAMQGLVPLKFSVFVLFGQNIGTCLT
;
A
#
# COMPACT_ATOMS: atom_id res chain seq x y z
N MET A 1 2.80 -6.57 -18.32
CA MET A 1 1.75 -7.44 -17.76
C MET A 1 2.20 -8.14 -16.47
N GLY A 2 3.39 -8.75 -16.39
CA GLY A 2 3.86 -9.41 -15.17
C GLY A 2 3.96 -8.52 -13.93
N ALA A 3 4.39 -7.26 -14.08
CA ALA A 3 4.45 -6.30 -12.99
C ALA A 3 3.08 -6.07 -12.31
N ASN A 4 2.02 -5.94 -13.11
CA ASN A 4 0.67 -5.73 -12.57
C ASN A 4 0.14 -6.98 -11.83
N ILE A 5 0.51 -8.18 -12.30
CA ILE A 5 0.19 -9.44 -11.59
C ILE A 5 0.91 -9.46 -10.24
N GLY A 6 2.21 -9.12 -10.20
CA GLY A 6 2.98 -9.05 -8.96
C GLY A 6 2.41 -8.02 -7.98
N THR A 7 2.04 -6.84 -8.45
CA THR A 7 1.37 -5.82 -7.64
C THR A 7 0.05 -6.32 -7.05
N THR A 8 -0.73 -7.10 -7.81
CA THR A 8 -1.98 -7.68 -7.32
C THR A 8 -1.74 -8.66 -6.18
N VAL A 9 -0.72 -9.51 -6.29
CA VAL A 9 -0.34 -10.45 -5.20
C VAL A 9 0.06 -9.68 -3.95
N THR A 10 0.87 -8.62 -4.09
CA THR A 10 1.24 -7.76 -2.95
C THR A 10 0.01 -7.11 -2.31
N SER A 11 -0.91 -6.60 -3.12
CA SER A 11 -2.15 -5.98 -2.63
C SER A 11 -3.03 -6.97 -1.88
N LEU A 12 -3.10 -8.22 -2.35
CA LEU A 12 -3.83 -9.28 -1.65
C LEU A 12 -3.19 -9.60 -0.29
N LEU A 13 -1.86 -9.65 -0.21
CA LEU A 13 -1.15 -9.85 1.06
C LEU A 13 -1.44 -8.70 2.03
N ILE A 14 -1.43 -7.45 1.57
CA ILE A 14 -1.77 -6.27 2.38
C ILE A 14 -3.21 -6.37 2.89
N ALA A 15 -4.16 -6.82 2.06
CA ALA A 15 -5.57 -6.96 2.44
C ALA A 15 -5.82 -7.99 3.55
N LEU A 16 -4.94 -8.99 3.69
CA LEU A 16 -5.04 -10.01 4.75
C LEU A 16 -4.73 -9.48 6.16
N ASN A 17 -4.19 -8.27 6.27
CA ASN A 17 -3.96 -7.53 7.51
C ASN A 17 -3.29 -8.34 8.61
N PHE A 18 -2.05 -8.75 8.37
CA PHE A 18 -1.22 -9.46 9.34
C PHE A 18 -0.52 -8.56 10.37
N SER A 19 -1.01 -7.34 10.56
CA SER A 19 -0.42 -6.34 11.46
C SER A 19 -0.17 -6.86 12.86
N SER A 20 -1.13 -7.61 13.42
CA SER A 20 -1.01 -8.18 14.76
C SER A 20 0.14 -9.16 14.93
N VAL A 21 0.59 -9.78 13.84
CA VAL A 21 1.69 -10.77 13.85
C VAL A 21 3.00 -10.17 13.32
N ALA A 22 2.94 -8.98 12.75
CA ALA A 22 4.08 -8.34 12.10
C ALA A 22 5.28 -8.16 13.03
N ALA A 23 5.07 -7.63 14.22
CA ALA A 23 6.14 -7.43 15.21
C ALA A 23 6.77 -8.75 15.66
N ALA A 24 5.96 -9.78 15.88
CA ALA A 24 6.45 -11.12 16.23
C ALA A 24 7.23 -11.74 15.07
N ALA A 25 6.78 -11.57 13.82
CA ALA A 25 7.48 -12.04 12.64
C ALA A 25 8.87 -11.41 12.48
N VAL A 26 8.98 -10.08 12.72
CA VAL A 26 10.28 -9.38 12.71
C VAL A 26 11.20 -9.95 13.79
N LEU A 27 10.70 -10.07 15.02
CA LEU A 27 11.49 -10.55 16.15
C LEU A 27 12.02 -11.98 15.91
N VAL A 28 11.14 -12.88 15.49
CA VAL A 28 11.52 -14.27 15.15
C VAL A 28 12.50 -14.29 13.98
N GLY A 29 12.25 -13.47 12.94
CA GLY A 29 13.13 -13.39 11.77
C GLY A 29 14.54 -12.93 12.14
N VAL A 30 14.67 -11.87 12.94
CA VAL A 30 15.96 -11.36 13.42
C VAL A 30 16.68 -12.38 14.28
N ILE A 31 15.99 -13.05 15.22
CA ILE A 31 16.58 -14.10 16.05
C ILE A 31 17.13 -15.23 15.17
N LEU A 32 16.38 -15.70 14.17
CA LEU A 32 16.82 -16.74 13.24
C LEU A 32 18.06 -16.31 12.44
N MET A 33 18.12 -15.03 12.03
CA MET A 33 19.29 -14.50 11.32
C MET A 33 20.54 -14.43 12.19
N LEU A 34 20.40 -14.04 13.46
CA LEU A 34 21.53 -13.86 14.37
C LEU A 34 21.99 -15.19 15.01
N ALA A 35 21.05 -16.06 15.37
CA ALA A 35 21.35 -17.30 16.07
C ALA A 35 21.91 -18.41 15.18
N SER A 36 21.59 -18.39 13.88
CA SER A 36 21.95 -19.48 12.98
C SER A 36 23.18 -19.16 12.13
N LYS A 37 24.09 -20.18 12.01
CA LYS A 37 25.21 -20.15 11.06
C LYS A 37 24.84 -20.71 9.67
N LYS A 38 23.69 -21.39 9.56
CA LYS A 38 23.26 -22.04 8.32
C LYS A 38 22.60 -21.02 7.39
N THR A 39 23.05 -20.93 6.14
CA THR A 39 22.56 -19.99 5.13
C THR A 39 21.05 -20.11 4.91
N VAL A 40 20.52 -21.33 4.89
CA VAL A 40 19.07 -21.56 4.69
C VAL A 40 18.24 -20.92 5.80
N VAL A 41 18.65 -21.07 7.07
CA VAL A 41 17.94 -20.51 8.22
C VAL A 41 18.04 -18.98 8.23
N LYS A 42 19.19 -18.42 7.84
CA LYS A 42 19.34 -16.97 7.69
C LYS A 42 18.41 -16.41 6.62
N ASN A 43 18.30 -17.11 5.48
CA ASN A 43 17.42 -16.68 4.39
C ASN A 43 15.94 -16.74 4.83
N LEU A 44 15.53 -17.79 5.55
CA LEU A 44 14.19 -17.85 6.14
C LEU A 44 13.97 -16.71 7.14
N GLY A 45 14.94 -16.43 8.01
CA GLY A 45 14.90 -15.29 8.92
C GLY A 45 14.73 -13.96 8.18
N ALA A 46 15.44 -13.77 7.06
CA ALA A 46 15.33 -12.57 6.22
C ALA A 46 13.92 -12.43 5.61
N ILE A 47 13.31 -13.54 5.18
CA ILE A 47 11.93 -13.53 4.63
C ILE A 47 10.95 -13.10 5.73
N PHE A 48 11.03 -13.70 6.93
CA PHE A 48 10.15 -13.33 8.05
C PHE A 48 10.35 -11.88 8.48
N THR A 49 11.59 -11.41 8.54
CA THR A 49 11.91 -10.02 8.88
C THR A 49 11.35 -9.06 7.83
N GLY A 50 11.58 -9.34 6.54
CA GLY A 50 11.08 -8.50 5.46
C GLY A 50 9.56 -8.45 5.39
N PHE A 51 8.90 -9.59 5.59
CA PHE A 51 7.46 -9.68 5.67
C PHE A 51 6.90 -8.87 6.84
N GLY A 52 7.48 -9.03 8.03
CA GLY A 52 7.05 -8.27 9.20
C GLY A 52 7.29 -6.76 9.06
N LEU A 53 8.45 -6.35 8.51
CA LEU A 53 8.73 -4.93 8.24
C LEU A 53 7.76 -4.31 7.24
N LEU A 54 7.33 -5.07 6.24
CA LEU A 54 6.32 -4.61 5.27
C LEU A 54 5.02 -4.24 5.99
N PHE A 55 4.51 -5.10 6.86
CA PHE A 55 3.26 -4.83 7.58
C PHE A 55 3.41 -3.72 8.63
N LEU A 56 4.53 -3.65 9.34
CA LEU A 56 4.81 -2.53 10.24
C LEU A 56 4.85 -1.19 9.48
N GLY A 57 5.45 -1.17 8.28
CA GLY A 57 5.45 0.01 7.44
C GLY A 57 4.05 0.44 7.00
N ILE A 58 3.17 -0.52 6.69
CA ILE A 58 1.77 -0.25 6.35
C ILE A 58 1.01 0.31 7.56
N ASP A 59 1.23 -0.23 8.76
CA ASP A 59 0.62 0.28 9.98
C ASP A 59 1.07 1.71 10.28
N MET A 60 2.37 1.99 10.22
CA MET A 60 2.90 3.35 10.40
C MET A 60 2.33 4.33 9.37
N MET A 61 2.17 3.89 8.14
CA MET A 61 1.55 4.68 7.08
C MET A 61 0.07 4.94 7.38
N SER A 62 -0.65 3.93 7.86
CA SER A 62 -2.05 4.00 8.28
C SER A 62 -2.24 5.03 9.39
N ASP A 63 -1.41 4.96 10.42
CA ASP A 63 -1.45 5.89 11.56
C ASP A 63 -1.13 7.33 11.12
N SER A 64 -0.18 7.49 10.20
CA SER A 64 0.17 8.79 9.64
C SER A 64 -0.93 9.42 8.79
N MET A 65 -1.84 8.61 8.24
CA MET A 65 -2.99 9.07 7.46
C MET A 65 -4.21 9.40 8.34
N ALA A 66 -4.24 8.96 9.61
CA ALA A 66 -5.35 9.21 10.52
C ALA A 66 -5.71 10.70 10.66
N PRO A 67 -4.77 11.66 10.78
CA PRO A 67 -5.09 13.09 10.86
C PRO A 67 -5.79 13.65 9.63
N LEU A 68 -5.60 13.05 8.44
CA LEU A 68 -6.28 13.48 7.23
C LEU A 68 -7.79 13.22 7.29
N ARG A 69 -8.20 12.20 8.05
CA ARG A 69 -9.61 11.88 8.27
C ARG A 69 -10.34 13.01 9.01
N ASP A 70 -9.65 13.68 9.92
CA ASP A 70 -10.21 14.77 10.73
C ASP A 70 -10.10 16.13 10.00
N SER A 71 -9.40 16.16 8.86
CA SER A 71 -9.25 17.37 8.04
C SER A 71 -10.48 17.58 7.15
N ALA A 72 -11.32 18.54 7.51
CA ALA A 72 -12.50 18.92 6.72
C ALA A 72 -12.13 19.33 5.30
N GLY A 73 -10.98 19.98 5.09
CA GLY A 73 -10.50 20.36 3.77
C GLY A 73 -10.21 19.17 2.87
N PHE A 74 -9.54 18.14 3.40
CA PHE A 74 -9.24 16.92 2.66
C PHE A 74 -10.52 16.14 2.32
N MET A 75 -11.41 15.98 3.28
CA MET A 75 -12.69 15.27 3.07
C MET A 75 -13.56 15.98 2.04
N ASN A 76 -13.68 17.31 2.11
CA ASN A 76 -14.42 18.10 1.12
C ASN A 76 -13.81 17.99 -0.28
N PHE A 77 -12.48 17.97 -0.39
CA PHE A 77 -11.79 17.76 -1.66
C PHE A 77 -12.13 16.39 -2.26
N ILE A 78 -12.02 15.32 -1.45
CA ILE A 78 -12.33 13.96 -1.91
C ILE A 78 -13.80 13.84 -2.33
N VAL A 79 -14.73 14.40 -1.57
CA VAL A 79 -16.16 14.38 -1.91
C VAL A 79 -16.40 15.14 -3.20
N ALA A 80 -15.86 16.35 -3.35
CA ALA A 80 -16.03 17.17 -4.55
C ALA A 80 -15.51 16.48 -5.81
N VAL A 81 -14.37 15.79 -5.72
CA VAL A 81 -13.79 15.03 -6.84
C VAL A 81 -14.57 13.74 -7.10
N SER A 82 -15.05 13.06 -6.05
CA SER A 82 -15.80 11.81 -6.18
C SER A 82 -17.21 11.99 -6.76
N ASP A 83 -17.84 13.14 -6.53
CA ASP A 83 -19.18 13.45 -7.03
C ASP A 83 -19.17 14.19 -8.39
N SER A 84 -17.99 14.59 -8.84
CA SER A 84 -17.83 15.24 -10.14
C SER A 84 -18.12 14.27 -11.30
N PRO A 85 -18.74 14.73 -12.41
CA PRO A 85 -18.89 13.93 -13.63
C PRO A 85 -17.53 13.55 -14.24
N LEU A 86 -16.46 14.28 -13.93
CA LEU A 86 -15.09 14.03 -14.36
C LEU A 86 -14.29 13.11 -13.40
N ARG A 87 -14.94 12.53 -12.39
CA ARG A 87 -14.30 11.62 -11.40
C ARG A 87 -13.39 10.53 -12.00
N PRO A 88 -13.74 9.92 -13.17
CA PRO A 88 -12.85 8.91 -13.75
C PRO A 88 -11.52 9.51 -14.19
N LEU A 89 -11.57 10.70 -14.81
CA LEU A 89 -10.39 11.39 -15.30
C LEU A 89 -9.48 11.84 -14.13
N PHE A 90 -10.07 12.43 -13.09
CA PHE A 90 -9.32 12.83 -11.90
C PHE A 90 -8.72 11.64 -11.16
N GLY A 91 -9.46 10.52 -11.03
CA GLY A 91 -8.96 9.30 -10.41
C GLY A 91 -7.77 8.72 -11.17
N ILE A 92 -7.89 8.59 -12.49
CA ILE A 92 -6.81 8.08 -13.35
C ILE A 92 -5.58 8.98 -13.27
N LEU A 93 -5.76 10.30 -13.38
CA LEU A 93 -4.65 11.25 -13.31
C LEU A 93 -3.94 11.20 -11.95
N LEU A 94 -4.70 11.14 -10.86
CA LEU A 94 -4.15 10.99 -9.50
C LEU A 94 -3.35 9.71 -9.38
N GLY A 95 -3.85 8.59 -9.89
CA GLY A 95 -3.15 7.31 -9.86
C GLY A 95 -1.84 7.32 -10.64
N ILE A 96 -1.83 7.95 -11.83
CA ILE A 96 -0.61 8.13 -12.65
C ILE A 96 0.42 8.94 -11.87
N VAL A 97 0.02 10.09 -11.32
CA VAL A 97 0.91 10.98 -10.57
C VAL A 97 1.47 10.28 -9.32
N MET A 98 0.61 9.60 -8.55
CA MET A 98 1.05 8.84 -7.37
C MET A 98 2.12 7.81 -7.72
N THR A 99 1.90 7.02 -8.77
CA THR A 99 2.86 5.99 -9.18
C THR A 99 4.14 6.60 -9.72
N ALA A 100 4.05 7.67 -10.49
CA ALA A 100 5.23 8.38 -11.03
C ALA A 100 6.11 8.99 -9.93
N VAL A 101 5.50 9.53 -8.87
CA VAL A 101 6.21 10.10 -7.71
C VAL A 101 6.83 9.01 -6.85
N LEU A 102 6.07 7.97 -6.52
CA LEU A 102 6.52 6.88 -5.65
C LEU A 102 7.47 5.91 -6.38
N GLN A 103 7.44 5.87 -7.70
CA GLN A 103 8.22 4.96 -8.55
C GLN A 103 8.07 3.48 -8.15
N SER A 104 6.98 3.16 -7.46
CA SER A 104 6.65 1.81 -7.00
C SER A 104 5.14 1.63 -7.05
N SER A 105 4.68 0.78 -7.96
CA SER A 105 3.26 0.47 -8.10
C SER A 105 2.69 -0.22 -6.85
N SER A 106 3.46 -1.13 -6.24
CA SER A 106 3.05 -1.81 -5.02
C SER A 106 2.89 -0.84 -3.84
N ALA A 107 3.84 0.11 -3.68
CA ALA A 107 3.73 1.14 -2.65
C ALA A 107 2.54 2.07 -2.92
N SER A 108 2.34 2.48 -4.17
CA SER A 108 1.22 3.33 -4.57
C SER A 108 -0.14 2.68 -4.28
N VAL A 109 -0.28 1.39 -4.61
CA VAL A 109 -1.49 0.62 -4.30
C VAL A 109 -1.65 0.44 -2.79
N GLY A 110 -0.57 0.20 -2.04
CA GLY A 110 -0.60 0.13 -0.58
C GLY A 110 -1.13 1.41 0.06
N VAL A 111 -0.65 2.59 -0.39
CA VAL A 111 -1.17 3.90 0.06
C VAL A 111 -2.66 4.02 -0.21
N LEU A 112 -3.10 3.72 -1.44
CA LEU A 112 -4.51 3.80 -1.80
C LEU A 112 -5.36 2.85 -0.95
N GLN A 113 -4.88 1.63 -0.73
CA GLN A 113 -5.56 0.62 0.06
C GLN A 113 -5.71 1.07 1.52
N THR A 114 -4.66 1.64 2.11
CA THR A 114 -4.70 2.21 3.45
C THR A 114 -5.74 3.33 3.55
N LEU A 115 -5.76 4.26 2.60
CA LEU A 115 -6.75 5.35 2.55
C LEU A 115 -8.19 4.81 2.40
N ALA A 116 -8.38 3.79 1.59
CA ALA A 116 -9.69 3.15 1.40
C ALA A 116 -10.15 2.39 2.65
N MET A 117 -9.24 1.68 3.34
CA MET A 117 -9.55 0.97 4.59
C MET A 117 -9.94 1.93 5.72
N GLN A 118 -9.36 3.13 5.75
CA GLN A 118 -9.74 4.18 6.69
C GLN A 118 -11.02 4.94 6.30
N GLY A 119 -11.62 4.59 5.17
CA GLY A 119 -12.83 5.24 4.67
C GLY A 119 -12.61 6.65 4.13
N LEU A 120 -11.35 7.05 3.91
CA LEU A 120 -10.98 8.35 3.36
C LEU A 120 -11.30 8.49 1.88
N VAL A 121 -11.26 7.38 1.15
CA VAL A 121 -11.49 7.35 -0.30
C VAL A 121 -12.61 6.36 -0.62
N PRO A 122 -13.69 6.79 -1.29
CA PRO A 122 -14.78 5.90 -1.70
C PRO A 122 -14.30 4.81 -2.65
N LEU A 123 -14.80 3.58 -2.50
CA LEU A 123 -14.41 2.45 -3.33
C LEU A 123 -14.57 2.72 -4.83
N LYS A 124 -15.66 3.41 -5.21
CA LYS A 124 -15.91 3.77 -6.61
C LYS A 124 -14.82 4.66 -7.21
N PHE A 125 -14.26 5.57 -6.40
CA PHE A 125 -13.17 6.44 -6.83
C PHE A 125 -11.83 5.70 -6.83
N SER A 126 -11.59 4.83 -5.85
CA SER A 126 -10.38 4.01 -5.75
C SER A 126 -10.14 3.15 -6.99
N VAL A 127 -11.20 2.64 -7.63
CA VAL A 127 -11.08 1.87 -8.88
C VAL A 127 -10.45 2.69 -10.01
N PHE A 128 -10.83 3.95 -10.16
CA PHE A 128 -10.24 4.83 -11.19
C PHE A 128 -8.79 5.17 -10.87
N VAL A 129 -8.47 5.36 -9.59
CA VAL A 129 -7.08 5.57 -9.14
C VAL A 129 -6.23 4.33 -9.44
N LEU A 130 -6.73 3.12 -9.20
CA LEU A 130 -6.05 1.86 -9.55
C LEU A 130 -5.75 1.76 -11.06
N PHE A 131 -6.70 2.14 -11.92
CA PHE A 131 -6.43 2.19 -13.35
C PHE A 131 -5.31 3.18 -13.68
N GLY A 132 -5.31 4.34 -13.04
CA GLY A 132 -4.24 5.32 -13.18
C GLY A 132 -2.88 4.78 -12.71
N GLN A 133 -2.84 4.08 -11.59
CA GLN A 133 -1.62 3.45 -11.07
C GLN A 133 -1.07 2.39 -12.01
N ASN A 134 -1.93 1.59 -12.64
CA ASN A 134 -1.52 0.62 -13.66
C ASN A 134 -0.93 1.30 -14.90
N ILE A 135 -1.51 2.41 -15.35
CA ILE A 135 -0.96 3.22 -16.44
C ILE A 135 0.37 3.84 -16.02
N GLY A 136 0.44 4.42 -14.81
CA GLY A 136 1.67 5.00 -14.27
C GLY A 136 2.82 4.01 -14.17
N THR A 137 2.53 2.74 -13.87
CA THR A 137 3.52 1.65 -13.85
C THR A 137 4.17 1.42 -15.23
N CYS A 138 3.49 1.77 -16.30
CA CYS A 138 4.06 1.65 -17.65
C CYS A 138 5.01 2.80 -18.00
N LEU A 139 5.01 3.88 -17.20
CA LEU A 139 5.88 5.06 -17.39
C LEU A 139 7.17 4.97 -16.56
N THR A 140 7.20 4.12 -15.56
CA THR A 140 8.36 3.86 -14.68
C THR A 140 9.03 2.56 -15.07
#